data_b4215ee0770a6d6087f1525f57bee49c
#
_entry.id   b4215ee0770a6d6087f1525f57bee49c
#
_cell.length_a   1.000
_cell.length_b   1.000
_cell.length_c   1.000
_cell.angle_alpha   90.00
_cell.angle_beta   90.00
_cell.angle_gamma   90.00
#
_symmetry.space_group_name_H-M   'P 1'
#
loop_
_entity.id
_entity.type
_entity.pdbx_description
1 polymer ?
#
loop_
_entity_poly.entity_id
_entity_poly.type
_entity_poly.pdbx_seq_one_letter_code
_entity_poly.pdbx_strand_id
1 'polypeptide(L)'
;MFSKSAQNATQLRKYASSRLGVLAEDTIFTRMCGRVRLSSDVSEIKLAFSIPPHRPTPNFPPTWNGAPTDLLPVVRYDTKAGERSLDLLRWGLVPYWAKDLKVGFANINAKAEGIETRPAFRDAFQRRRCLVPVDSFYEWKKTAAGKQPYAIALADRGVMALAGLWENWRSPAGEWARSFAIITTTPNELCGELHNRMPVVLARDTWPAWLGEEPADPRELKALLAPYPSAGLTCWPVSPRVGNVKNNHPSLVEPIVLAA
;
A
#
# COMPACT_ATOMS: atom_id res chain seq x y z
N MET A 1 -20.45 3.29 27.47
CA MET A 1 -20.04 2.16 26.58
C MET A 1 -18.91 2.61 25.64
N PHE A 2 -17.76 3.00 26.23
CA PHE A 2 -16.58 3.45 25.48
C PHE A 2 -15.39 2.66 25.98
N SER A 3 -15.02 1.52 25.35
CA SER A 3 -13.78 0.84 25.78
C SER A 3 -13.19 -0.23 24.82
N LYS A 4 -13.85 -0.62 23.74
CA LYS A 4 -13.32 -1.73 22.93
C LYS A 4 -12.38 -1.33 21.77
N SER A 5 -12.43 -0.10 21.26
CA SER A 5 -11.59 0.32 20.12
C SER A 5 -10.17 0.71 20.51
N ALA A 6 -9.99 1.33 21.67
CA ALA A 6 -8.66 1.73 22.16
C ALA A 6 -7.81 0.55 22.64
N GLN A 7 -8.44 -0.49 23.16
CA GLN A 7 -7.74 -1.71 23.59
C GLN A 7 -7.16 -2.51 22.40
N ASN A 8 -7.83 -2.53 21.24
CA ASN A 8 -7.33 -3.20 20.06
C ASN A 8 -6.07 -2.55 19.48
N ALA A 9 -5.97 -1.22 19.49
CA ALA A 9 -4.78 -0.53 19.00
C ALA A 9 -3.55 -0.76 19.88
N THR A 10 -3.75 -0.85 21.21
CA THR A 10 -2.66 -1.07 22.16
C THR A 10 -2.17 -2.53 22.17
N GLN A 11 -3.07 -3.48 21.94
CA GLN A 11 -2.72 -4.90 21.91
C GLN A 11 -1.98 -5.27 20.62
N LEU A 12 -2.38 -4.71 19.47
CA LEU A 12 -1.65 -4.88 18.20
C LEU A 12 -0.23 -4.29 18.25
N ARG A 13 0.00 -3.20 19.00
CA ARG A 13 1.35 -2.65 19.26
C ARG A 13 2.22 -3.58 20.11
N LYS A 14 1.66 -4.32 21.07
CA LYS A 14 2.42 -5.27 21.91
C LYS A 14 2.92 -6.49 21.13
N TYR A 15 2.18 -6.94 20.12
CA TYR A 15 2.63 -8.03 19.23
C TYR A 15 3.74 -7.59 18.25
N ALA A 16 3.82 -6.31 17.91
CA ALA A 16 4.87 -5.78 17.05
C ALA A 16 6.22 -5.59 17.76
N SER A 17 6.23 -5.54 19.11
CA SER A 17 7.43 -5.15 19.90
C SER A 17 8.23 -6.31 20.48
N SER A 18 7.78 -7.57 20.41
CA SER A 18 8.49 -8.68 21.04
C SER A 18 9.20 -9.60 20.01
N ARG A 19 10.51 -9.44 19.93
CA ARG A 19 11.50 -10.38 19.39
C ARG A 19 11.42 -10.74 17.89
N LEU A 20 12.01 -9.91 17.05
CA LEU A 20 12.63 -10.37 15.80
C LEU A 20 13.97 -9.62 15.64
N GLY A 21 15.01 -10.23 16.17
CA GLY A 21 16.39 -9.79 15.99
C GLY A 21 16.88 -10.10 14.57
N VAL A 22 17.58 -9.14 14.04
CA VAL A 22 18.71 -9.23 13.08
C VAL A 22 18.61 -10.02 11.77
N LEU A 23 17.71 -10.99 11.58
CA LEU A 23 17.68 -11.78 10.32
C LEU A 23 16.59 -11.35 9.30
N ALA A 24 15.78 -10.34 9.61
CA ALA A 24 14.69 -9.88 8.74
C ALA A 24 15.07 -8.68 7.86
N GLU A 25 16.11 -7.93 8.20
CA GLU A 25 16.44 -6.68 7.51
C GLU A 25 16.92 -6.90 6.06
N ASP A 26 17.77 -7.90 5.81
CA ASP A 26 18.29 -8.16 4.46
C ASP A 26 17.26 -8.75 3.48
N THR A 27 16.25 -9.45 3.98
CA THR A 27 15.23 -10.10 3.14
C THR A 27 14.15 -9.14 2.66
N ILE A 28 13.89 -8.05 3.37
CA ILE A 28 12.88 -7.04 3.00
C ILE A 28 13.40 -6.13 1.88
N PHE A 29 14.70 -5.86 1.82
CA PHE A 29 15.33 -4.98 0.83
C PHE A 29 15.35 -5.51 -0.61
N THR A 30 15.03 -6.78 -0.85
CA THR A 30 14.94 -7.37 -2.20
C THR A 30 13.52 -7.42 -2.75
N ARG A 31 12.51 -7.00 -1.98
CA ARG A 31 11.12 -7.01 -2.40
C ARG A 31 10.71 -5.64 -2.94
N MET A 32 10.12 -5.67 -4.13
CA MET A 32 9.57 -4.52 -4.86
C MET A 32 8.58 -3.72 -4.03
N CYS A 33 8.52 -2.39 -4.29
CA CYS A 33 7.48 -1.48 -3.79
C CYS A 33 7.14 -1.75 -2.30
N GLY A 34 8.16 -1.74 -1.47
CA GLY A 34 8.04 -2.02 -0.03
C GLY A 34 8.08 -0.76 0.82
N ARG A 35 7.96 0.43 0.25
CA ARG A 35 7.98 1.70 0.97
C ARG A 35 7.08 2.73 0.30
N VAL A 36 6.30 3.43 1.12
CA VAL A 36 5.40 4.48 0.66
C VAL A 36 5.49 5.70 1.59
N ARG A 37 5.11 6.85 1.05
CA ARG A 37 4.85 8.05 1.81
C ARG A 37 3.36 8.37 1.74
N LEU A 38 2.77 8.71 2.88
CA LEU A 38 1.47 9.34 2.98
C LEU A 38 1.50 10.36 4.11
N SER A 39 1.69 11.61 3.77
CA SER A 39 1.75 12.74 4.69
C SER A 39 0.67 13.78 4.43
N SER A 40 -0.12 13.60 3.38
CA SER A 40 -1.32 14.39 3.11
C SER A 40 -2.30 14.31 4.26
N ASP A 41 -2.99 15.42 4.52
CA ASP A 41 -4.00 15.50 5.57
C ASP A 41 -5.18 14.56 5.28
N VAL A 42 -5.78 14.05 6.33
CA VAL A 42 -6.91 13.12 6.21
C VAL A 42 -8.11 13.75 5.50
N SER A 43 -8.30 15.06 5.63
CA SER A 43 -9.37 15.79 4.94
C SER A 43 -9.10 15.86 3.44
N GLU A 44 -7.86 16.07 3.04
CA GLU A 44 -7.43 16.02 1.63
C GLU A 44 -7.64 14.62 1.04
N ILE A 45 -7.29 13.57 1.79
CA ILE A 45 -7.52 12.19 1.37
C ILE A 45 -9.02 11.92 1.20
N LYS A 46 -9.86 12.31 2.17
CA LYS A 46 -11.31 12.11 2.07
C LYS A 46 -11.89 12.84 0.86
N LEU A 47 -11.45 14.06 0.61
CA LEU A 47 -11.87 14.84 -0.55
C LEU A 47 -11.42 14.18 -1.87
N ALA A 48 -10.14 13.83 -1.97
CA ALA A 48 -9.55 13.23 -3.17
C ALA A 48 -10.26 11.91 -3.56
N PHE A 49 -10.62 11.10 -2.55
CA PHE A 49 -11.26 9.80 -2.74
C PHE A 49 -12.78 9.83 -2.62
N SER A 50 -13.41 11.00 -2.57
CA SER A 50 -14.87 11.18 -2.47
C SER A 50 -15.48 10.38 -1.30
N ILE A 51 -14.82 10.40 -0.15
CA ILE A 51 -15.32 9.74 1.07
C ILE A 51 -16.23 10.72 1.79
N PRO A 52 -17.50 10.36 2.08
CA PRO A 52 -18.43 11.27 2.73
C PRO A 52 -17.92 11.80 4.07
N PRO A 53 -18.15 13.07 4.41
CA PRO A 53 -17.67 13.68 5.66
C PRO A 53 -18.13 12.95 6.92
N HIS A 54 -19.36 12.42 6.93
CA HIS A 54 -19.95 11.71 8.07
C HIS A 54 -19.32 10.33 8.33
N ARG A 55 -18.60 9.75 7.35
CA ARG A 55 -17.94 8.45 7.56
C ARG A 55 -16.83 8.60 8.61
N PRO A 56 -16.69 7.60 9.48
CA PRO A 56 -15.65 7.62 10.52
C PRO A 56 -14.26 7.87 9.93
N THR A 57 -13.50 8.70 10.60
CA THR A 57 -12.13 9.05 10.22
C THR A 57 -11.17 8.30 11.13
N PRO A 58 -10.34 7.40 10.62
CA PRO A 58 -9.32 6.76 11.41
C PRO A 58 -8.25 7.77 11.84
N ASN A 59 -7.75 7.63 13.05
CA ASN A 59 -6.62 8.44 13.52
C ASN A 59 -5.31 7.74 13.17
N PHE A 60 -4.51 8.37 12.31
CA PHE A 60 -3.17 7.93 11.95
C PHE A 60 -2.24 9.12 11.77
N PRO A 61 -0.97 9.01 12.19
CA PRO A 61 0.01 10.06 11.96
C PRO A 61 0.46 10.06 10.49
N PRO A 62 0.94 11.19 9.97
CA PRO A 62 1.65 11.23 8.70
C PRO A 62 2.81 10.23 8.70
N THR A 63 3.03 9.58 7.56
CA THR A 63 4.21 8.72 7.38
C THR A 63 4.99 9.12 6.14
N TRP A 64 6.30 9.34 6.33
CA TRP A 64 7.26 9.60 5.26
C TRP A 64 8.01 8.32 4.86
N ASN A 65 7.77 7.21 5.55
CA ASN A 65 8.47 5.95 5.34
C ASN A 65 7.64 4.73 5.74
N GLY A 66 6.37 4.69 5.34
CA GLY A 66 5.48 3.56 5.59
C GLY A 66 6.06 2.26 5.01
N ALA A 67 6.07 1.21 5.81
CA ALA A 67 6.71 -0.08 5.52
C ALA A 67 5.73 -1.26 5.71
N PRO A 68 6.05 -2.43 5.17
CA PRO A 68 5.30 -3.65 5.47
C PRO A 68 5.10 -3.86 6.96
N THR A 69 3.91 -4.30 7.33
CA THR A 69 3.36 -4.47 8.69
C THR A 69 2.79 -3.23 9.35
N ASP A 70 3.06 -2.04 8.83
CA ASP A 70 2.42 -0.83 9.33
C ASP A 70 0.91 -0.85 9.05
N LEU A 71 0.16 -0.15 9.90
CA LEU A 71 -1.24 0.16 9.66
C LEU A 71 -1.31 1.40 8.78
N LEU A 72 -1.78 1.24 7.56
CA LEU A 72 -1.95 2.34 6.61
C LEU A 72 -3.43 2.50 6.24
N PRO A 73 -3.87 3.72 5.91
CA PRO A 73 -5.23 3.93 5.46
C PRO A 73 -5.43 3.33 4.07
N VAL A 74 -6.57 2.69 3.88
CA VAL A 74 -7.04 2.20 2.58
C VAL A 74 -8.48 2.62 2.36
N VAL A 75 -8.83 2.91 1.11
CA VAL A 75 -10.19 3.23 0.70
C VAL A 75 -10.88 1.96 0.23
N ARG A 76 -12.05 1.68 0.79
CA ARG A 76 -12.89 0.54 0.43
C ARG A 76 -14.31 1.02 0.14
N TYR A 77 -15.05 0.25 -0.64
CA TYR A 77 -16.48 0.47 -0.82
C TYR A 77 -17.28 -0.39 0.16
N ASP A 78 -18.15 0.24 0.90
CA ASP A 78 -19.09 -0.41 1.81
C ASP A 78 -20.41 -0.63 1.05
N THR A 79 -20.61 -1.84 0.55
CA THR A 79 -21.80 -2.19 -0.25
C THR A 79 -23.10 -2.08 0.49
N LYS A 80 -23.10 -2.12 1.85
CA LYS A 80 -24.29 -1.95 2.66
C LYS A 80 -24.70 -0.50 2.79
N ALA A 81 -23.72 0.39 2.91
CA ALA A 81 -23.96 1.82 3.01
C ALA A 81 -24.01 2.50 1.62
N GLY A 82 -23.50 1.86 0.57
CA GLY A 82 -23.36 2.46 -0.76
C GLY A 82 -22.32 3.56 -0.82
N GLU A 83 -21.31 3.53 0.04
CA GLU A 83 -20.36 4.62 0.23
C GLU A 83 -18.92 4.12 0.38
N ARG A 84 -17.95 4.98 0.03
CA ARG A 84 -16.54 4.74 0.32
C ARG A 84 -16.24 4.97 1.81
N SER A 85 -15.32 4.17 2.34
CA SER A 85 -14.79 4.29 3.71
C SER A 85 -13.27 4.38 3.68
N LEU A 86 -12.70 5.04 4.69
CA LEU A 86 -11.25 5.05 4.96
C LEU A 86 -11.00 4.19 6.20
N ASP A 87 -10.21 3.14 6.05
CA ASP A 87 -9.97 2.17 7.12
C ASP A 87 -8.48 1.93 7.29
N LEU A 88 -8.01 1.70 8.53
CA LEU A 88 -6.63 1.28 8.79
C LEU A 88 -6.50 -0.23 8.64
N LEU A 89 -5.67 -0.66 7.71
CA LEU A 89 -5.36 -2.06 7.47
C LEU A 89 -3.84 -2.30 7.55
N ARG A 90 -3.48 -3.50 7.97
CA ARG A 90 -2.09 -3.92 8.04
C ARG A 90 -1.54 -4.23 6.64
N TRP A 91 -0.41 -3.64 6.28
CA TRP A 91 0.26 -3.96 5.01
C TRP A 91 0.93 -5.34 5.07
N GLY A 92 0.52 -6.22 4.20
CA GLY A 92 0.90 -7.63 4.13
C GLY A 92 -0.33 -8.52 4.31
N LEU A 93 -0.99 -8.86 3.18
CA LEU A 93 -2.24 -9.58 3.14
C LEU A 93 -2.11 -10.97 3.77
N VAL A 94 -2.96 -11.24 4.74
CA VAL A 94 -3.07 -12.54 5.39
C VAL A 94 -4.33 -13.22 4.86
N PRO A 95 -4.22 -14.27 4.04
CA PRO A 95 -5.38 -14.98 3.53
C PRO A 95 -6.24 -15.52 4.67
N TYR A 96 -7.56 -15.55 4.51
CA TYR A 96 -8.50 -15.98 5.55
C TYR A 96 -8.22 -17.40 6.10
N TRP A 97 -7.63 -18.26 5.28
CA TRP A 97 -7.26 -19.64 5.63
C TRP A 97 -5.87 -19.78 6.26
N ALA A 98 -5.10 -18.71 6.38
CA ALA A 98 -3.75 -18.75 6.94
C ALA A 98 -3.77 -19.10 8.43
N LYS A 99 -2.77 -19.84 8.87
CA LYS A 99 -2.62 -20.26 10.28
C LYS A 99 -1.90 -19.22 11.14
N ASP A 100 -1.12 -18.32 10.52
CA ASP A 100 -0.28 -17.33 11.20
C ASP A 100 -0.29 -15.99 10.45
N LEU A 101 -0.33 -14.91 11.21
CA LEU A 101 -0.23 -13.53 10.74
C LEU A 101 1.07 -13.28 9.94
N LYS A 102 2.13 -14.03 10.22
CA LYS A 102 3.44 -13.93 9.52
C LYS A 102 3.36 -14.25 8.03
N VAL A 103 2.35 -14.98 7.58
CA VAL A 103 2.11 -15.20 6.14
C VAL A 103 2.01 -13.89 5.37
N GLY A 104 1.53 -12.82 6.00
CA GLY A 104 1.46 -11.49 5.42
C GLY A 104 2.82 -10.92 4.95
N PHE A 105 3.94 -11.30 5.57
CA PHE A 105 5.26 -10.87 5.11
C PHE A 105 5.59 -11.29 3.67
N ALA A 106 5.06 -12.43 3.24
CA ALA A 106 5.22 -12.91 1.87
C ALA A 106 4.28 -12.21 0.87
N ASN A 107 3.21 -11.58 1.37
CA ASN A 107 2.08 -11.08 0.60
C ASN A 107 1.94 -9.54 0.71
N ILE A 108 3.06 -8.82 0.81
CA ILE A 108 3.03 -7.34 0.77
C ILE A 108 2.63 -6.84 -0.62
N ASN A 109 2.98 -7.60 -1.67
CA ASN A 109 2.63 -7.32 -3.04
C ASN A 109 1.95 -8.53 -3.70
N ALA A 110 0.96 -8.24 -4.57
CA ALA A 110 0.33 -9.19 -5.46
C ALA A 110 0.74 -8.86 -6.90
N LYS A 111 1.32 -9.81 -7.64
CA LYS A 111 1.62 -9.60 -9.06
C LYS A 111 0.33 -9.63 -9.87
N ALA A 112 0.11 -8.67 -10.76
CA ALA A 112 -1.04 -8.60 -11.66
C ALA A 112 -1.18 -9.86 -12.52
N GLU A 113 -0.04 -10.44 -12.92
CA GLU A 113 -0.01 -11.66 -13.71
C GLU A 113 -0.43 -12.87 -12.86
N GLY A 114 -1.53 -13.51 -13.25
CA GLY A 114 -2.09 -14.67 -12.56
C GLY A 114 -2.70 -14.36 -11.19
N ILE A 115 -3.04 -13.11 -10.91
CA ILE A 115 -3.67 -12.71 -9.64
C ILE A 115 -4.99 -13.45 -9.38
N GLU A 116 -5.73 -13.75 -10.46
CA GLU A 116 -7.02 -14.44 -10.47
C GLU A 116 -6.92 -15.94 -10.13
N THR A 117 -5.71 -16.52 -10.19
CA THR A 117 -5.50 -17.95 -9.94
C THR A 117 -4.73 -18.23 -8.65
N ARG A 118 -3.98 -17.24 -8.14
CA ARG A 118 -3.15 -17.41 -6.95
C ARG A 118 -3.99 -17.55 -5.68
N PRO A 119 -3.84 -18.65 -4.90
CA PRO A 119 -4.67 -18.92 -3.72
C PRO A 119 -4.71 -17.78 -2.69
N ALA A 120 -3.62 -17.04 -2.53
CA ALA A 120 -3.56 -15.93 -1.59
C ALA A 120 -4.36 -14.69 -2.02
N PHE A 121 -4.64 -14.53 -3.32
CA PHE A 121 -5.17 -13.27 -3.88
C PHE A 121 -6.46 -13.43 -4.68
N ARG A 122 -6.75 -14.61 -5.25
CA ARG A 122 -7.86 -14.82 -6.19
C ARG A 122 -9.22 -14.39 -5.61
N ASP A 123 -9.50 -14.76 -4.36
CA ASP A 123 -10.79 -14.47 -3.72
C ASP A 123 -10.90 -12.97 -3.37
N ALA A 124 -9.78 -12.35 -2.99
CA ALA A 124 -9.70 -10.92 -2.74
C ALA A 124 -9.82 -10.12 -4.05
N PHE A 125 -9.22 -10.58 -5.15
CA PHE A 125 -9.36 -9.95 -6.47
C PHE A 125 -10.81 -9.93 -6.95
N GLN A 126 -11.56 -10.99 -6.69
CA GLN A 126 -12.98 -11.04 -7.06
C GLN A 126 -13.86 -10.13 -6.20
N ARG A 127 -13.60 -10.01 -4.89
CA ARG A 127 -14.58 -9.47 -3.94
C ARG A 127 -14.07 -8.39 -2.99
N ARG A 128 -12.76 -8.22 -2.83
CA ARG A 128 -12.16 -7.37 -1.79
C ARG A 128 -11.02 -6.53 -2.36
N ARG A 129 -11.38 -5.66 -3.30
CA ARG A 129 -10.49 -4.68 -3.88
C ARG A 129 -10.52 -3.40 -3.05
N CYS A 130 -9.43 -2.67 -3.03
CA CYS A 130 -9.30 -1.38 -2.35
C CYS A 130 -8.36 -0.46 -3.10
N LEU A 131 -8.37 0.82 -2.75
CA LEU A 131 -7.36 1.78 -3.16
C LEU A 131 -6.46 2.07 -1.97
N VAL A 132 -5.16 2.13 -2.21
CA VAL A 132 -4.16 2.52 -1.21
C VAL A 132 -3.70 3.94 -1.52
N PRO A 133 -4.15 4.95 -0.75
CA PRO A 133 -3.70 6.33 -0.90
C PRO A 133 -2.22 6.45 -0.57
N VAL A 134 -1.43 7.09 -1.43
CA VAL A 134 -0.05 7.44 -1.16
C VAL A 134 0.32 8.76 -1.85
N ASP A 135 1.19 9.56 -1.26
CA ASP A 135 1.75 10.75 -1.91
C ASP A 135 2.90 10.38 -2.84
N SER A 136 3.64 9.33 -2.49
CA SER A 136 4.73 8.76 -3.29
C SER A 136 5.06 7.35 -2.82
N PHE A 137 5.74 6.60 -3.67
CA PHE A 137 6.40 5.36 -3.29
C PHE A 137 7.90 5.46 -3.57
N TYR A 138 8.69 4.57 -2.95
CA TYR A 138 10.13 4.56 -3.11
C TYR A 138 10.58 3.29 -3.82
N GLU A 139 11.57 3.47 -4.73
CA GLU A 139 12.28 2.38 -5.37
C GLU A 139 13.78 2.65 -5.38
N TRP A 140 14.58 1.58 -5.52
CA TRP A 140 16.02 1.62 -5.40
C TRP A 140 16.70 1.26 -6.71
N LYS A 141 17.36 2.23 -7.32
CA LYS A 141 18.24 2.02 -8.48
C LYS A 141 19.55 1.35 -8.02
N LYS A 142 19.93 0.26 -8.66
CA LYS A 142 21.27 -0.32 -8.46
C LYS A 142 22.28 0.55 -9.17
N THR A 143 23.33 0.97 -8.47
CA THR A 143 24.46 1.75 -8.99
C THR A 143 25.77 1.06 -8.63
N ALA A 144 26.89 1.50 -9.20
CA ALA A 144 28.22 0.99 -8.83
C ALA A 144 28.56 1.25 -7.35
N ALA A 145 28.03 2.34 -6.77
CA ALA A 145 28.24 2.71 -5.37
C ALA A 145 27.24 2.07 -4.40
N GLY A 146 26.29 1.23 -4.90
CA GLY A 146 25.26 0.59 -4.08
C GLY A 146 23.84 0.88 -4.56
N LYS A 147 22.89 0.96 -3.64
CA LYS A 147 21.47 1.20 -3.97
C LYS A 147 21.10 2.67 -3.67
N GLN A 148 20.76 3.41 -4.70
CA GLN A 148 20.27 4.80 -4.59
C GLN A 148 18.72 4.79 -4.59
N PRO A 149 18.06 5.26 -3.51
CA PRO A 149 16.61 5.39 -3.48
C PRO A 149 16.12 6.61 -4.26
N TYR A 150 14.94 6.44 -4.86
CA TYR A 150 14.18 7.46 -5.55
C TYR A 150 12.76 7.50 -5.00
N ALA A 151 12.19 8.69 -4.88
CA ALA A 151 10.77 8.89 -4.66
C ALA A 151 10.07 9.04 -6.02
N ILE A 152 8.93 8.38 -6.19
CA ILE A 152 8.10 8.44 -7.38
C ILE A 152 6.71 8.94 -6.97
N ALA A 153 6.19 9.96 -7.64
CA ALA A 153 4.90 10.58 -7.37
C ALA A 153 4.15 10.89 -8.67
N LEU A 154 2.87 11.25 -8.56
CA LEU A 154 2.16 11.86 -9.68
C LEU A 154 2.85 13.18 -10.09
N ALA A 155 2.79 13.52 -11.37
CA ALA A 155 3.41 14.75 -11.89
C ALA A 155 2.81 16.01 -11.27
N ASP A 156 1.52 15.99 -10.97
CA ASP A 156 0.78 17.08 -10.28
C ASP A 156 0.95 17.08 -8.76
N ARG A 157 1.68 16.10 -8.20
CA ARG A 157 1.90 15.92 -6.75
C ARG A 157 0.63 15.62 -5.94
N GLY A 158 -0.47 15.28 -6.58
CA GLY A 158 -1.69 14.82 -5.93
C GLY A 158 -1.54 13.47 -5.24
N VAL A 159 -2.54 13.11 -4.44
CA VAL A 159 -2.59 11.79 -3.79
C VAL A 159 -2.87 10.72 -4.83
N MET A 160 -1.98 9.76 -4.94
CA MET A 160 -2.01 8.63 -5.85
C MET A 160 -2.87 7.50 -5.28
N ALA A 161 -3.63 6.80 -6.13
CA ALA A 161 -4.38 5.61 -5.77
C ALA A 161 -3.66 4.36 -6.28
N LEU A 162 -3.05 3.60 -5.39
CA LEU A 162 -2.50 2.30 -5.77
C LEU A 162 -3.59 1.23 -5.69
N ALA A 163 -3.65 0.34 -6.69
CA ALA A 163 -4.54 -0.81 -6.65
C ALA A 163 -4.14 -1.76 -5.53
N GLY A 164 -5.09 -2.11 -4.69
CA GLY A 164 -4.89 -3.02 -3.58
C GLY A 164 -5.95 -4.12 -3.49
N LEU A 165 -5.58 -5.17 -2.78
CA LEU A 165 -6.48 -6.23 -2.33
C LEU A 165 -6.48 -6.26 -0.82
N TRP A 166 -7.61 -6.57 -0.20
CA TRP A 166 -7.69 -6.68 1.24
C TRP A 166 -8.34 -7.97 1.70
N GLU A 167 -8.09 -8.36 2.96
CA GLU A 167 -8.62 -9.59 3.53
C GLU A 167 -8.95 -9.43 5.02
N ASN A 168 -9.98 -10.17 5.46
CA ASN A 168 -10.26 -10.40 6.87
C ASN A 168 -9.67 -11.76 7.26
N TRP A 169 -8.83 -11.76 8.25
CA TRP A 169 -8.29 -12.97 8.83
C TRP A 169 -8.69 -13.06 10.30
N ARG A 170 -9.02 -14.28 10.74
CA ARG A 170 -9.31 -14.56 12.14
C ARG A 170 -8.25 -15.46 12.72
N SER A 171 -7.61 -15.02 13.80
CA SER A 171 -6.60 -15.82 14.47
C SER A 171 -7.19 -17.08 15.10
N PRO A 172 -6.39 -18.11 15.39
CA PRO A 172 -6.83 -19.26 16.20
C PRO A 172 -7.37 -18.87 17.57
N ALA A 173 -6.93 -17.73 18.13
CA ALA A 173 -7.44 -17.17 19.38
C ALA A 173 -8.74 -16.35 19.20
N GLY A 174 -9.29 -16.28 17.97
CA GLY A 174 -10.54 -15.57 17.69
C GLY A 174 -10.41 -14.07 17.38
N GLU A 175 -9.20 -13.51 17.36
CA GLU A 175 -8.96 -12.10 17.06
C GLU A 175 -9.04 -11.83 15.56
N TRP A 176 -9.64 -10.70 15.17
CA TRP A 176 -9.74 -10.28 13.79
C TRP A 176 -8.60 -9.34 13.41
N ALA A 177 -7.97 -9.60 12.27
CA ALA A 177 -7.04 -8.69 11.62
C ALA A 177 -7.46 -8.44 10.18
N ARG A 178 -7.45 -7.15 9.79
CA ARG A 178 -7.63 -6.73 8.39
C ARG A 178 -6.28 -6.38 7.81
N SER A 179 -6.02 -6.88 6.63
CA SER A 179 -4.74 -6.70 5.96
C SER A 179 -4.93 -6.44 4.47
N PHE A 180 -3.90 -5.85 3.84
CA PHE A 180 -3.93 -5.56 2.40
C PHE A 180 -2.60 -5.87 1.73
N ALA A 181 -2.63 -6.02 0.40
CA ALA A 181 -1.47 -6.09 -0.48
C ALA A 181 -1.59 -5.03 -1.57
N ILE A 182 -0.47 -4.47 -2.01
CA ILE A 182 -0.40 -3.60 -3.18
C ILE A 182 -0.22 -4.47 -4.43
N ILE A 183 -0.98 -4.19 -5.48
CA ILE A 183 -0.81 -4.88 -6.76
C ILE A 183 0.34 -4.24 -7.53
N THR A 184 1.18 -5.08 -8.12
CA THR A 184 2.31 -4.65 -8.94
C THR A 184 2.20 -5.22 -10.35
N THR A 185 2.70 -4.46 -11.34
CA THR A 185 2.72 -4.82 -12.75
C THR A 185 4.11 -4.60 -13.35
N THR A 186 4.29 -4.85 -14.64
CA THR A 186 5.49 -4.46 -15.38
C THR A 186 5.71 -2.95 -15.28
N PRO A 187 6.96 -2.46 -15.30
CA PRO A 187 7.22 -1.04 -15.19
C PRO A 187 6.90 -0.31 -16.49
N ASN A 188 6.56 0.98 -16.39
CA ASN A 188 6.65 1.92 -17.50
C ASN A 188 8.13 2.33 -17.71
N GLU A 189 8.41 3.20 -18.69
CA GLU A 189 9.76 3.61 -19.05
C GLU A 189 10.48 4.28 -17.87
N LEU A 190 9.80 5.19 -17.14
CA LEU A 190 10.37 5.91 -16.00
C LEU A 190 10.73 4.95 -14.86
N CYS A 191 9.81 4.09 -14.45
CA CYS A 191 10.04 3.13 -13.37
C CYS A 191 11.01 2.02 -13.78
N GLY A 192 11.05 1.66 -15.07
CA GLY A 192 11.93 0.64 -15.63
C GLY A 192 13.42 0.97 -15.47
N GLU A 193 13.77 2.25 -15.40
CA GLU A 193 15.13 2.67 -15.10
C GLU A 193 15.58 2.39 -13.66
N LEU A 194 14.63 2.20 -12.75
CA LEU A 194 14.86 2.00 -11.33
C LEU A 194 14.70 0.53 -10.95
N HIS A 195 13.60 -0.10 -11.41
CA HIS A 195 13.23 -1.46 -11.05
C HIS A 195 12.39 -2.12 -12.15
N ASN A 196 12.41 -3.45 -12.23
CA ASN A 196 11.66 -4.24 -13.22
C ASN A 196 10.16 -4.41 -12.92
N ARG A 197 9.65 -3.73 -11.91
CA ARG A 197 8.22 -3.69 -11.53
C ARG A 197 7.84 -2.31 -11.02
N MET A 198 6.53 -2.00 -11.08
CA MET A 198 5.95 -0.83 -10.43
C MET A 198 4.61 -1.19 -9.77
N PRO A 199 4.12 -0.43 -8.77
CA PRO A 199 2.74 -0.57 -8.31
C PRO A 199 1.77 -0.17 -9.42
N VAL A 200 0.61 -0.80 -9.44
CA VAL A 200 -0.49 -0.38 -10.31
C VAL A 200 -1.08 0.91 -9.75
N VAL A 201 -0.97 2.00 -10.49
CA VAL A 201 -1.62 3.27 -10.18
C VAL A 201 -2.92 3.34 -10.99
N LEU A 202 -4.05 3.59 -10.33
CA LEU A 202 -5.35 3.65 -10.99
C LEU A 202 -5.75 5.09 -11.28
N ALA A 203 -6.17 5.34 -12.51
CA ALA A 203 -6.78 6.60 -12.90
C ALA A 203 -8.14 6.79 -12.18
N ARG A 204 -8.50 8.04 -11.88
CA ARG A 204 -9.66 8.35 -11.02
C ARG A 204 -10.99 7.82 -11.58
N ASP A 205 -11.15 7.84 -12.87
CA ASP A 205 -12.34 7.36 -13.58
C ASP A 205 -12.53 5.83 -13.49
N THR A 206 -11.47 5.08 -13.16
CA THR A 206 -11.52 3.62 -13.02
C THR A 206 -11.86 3.15 -11.59
N TRP A 207 -11.85 4.06 -10.62
CA TRP A 207 -12.05 3.70 -9.21
C TRP A 207 -13.41 3.07 -8.90
N PRO A 208 -14.55 3.54 -9.46
CA PRO A 208 -15.85 2.92 -9.21
C PRO A 208 -15.87 1.44 -9.62
N ALA A 209 -15.43 1.13 -10.82
CA ALA A 209 -15.34 -0.25 -11.31
C ALA A 209 -14.38 -1.08 -10.44
N TRP A 210 -13.20 -0.53 -10.10
CA TRP A 210 -12.23 -1.23 -9.25
C TRP A 210 -12.76 -1.54 -7.86
N LEU A 211 -13.42 -0.59 -7.21
CA LEU A 211 -13.98 -0.74 -5.86
C LEU A 211 -15.24 -1.61 -5.83
N GLY A 212 -15.88 -1.85 -6.98
CA GLY A 212 -17.15 -2.57 -7.09
C GLY A 212 -18.38 -1.72 -6.77
N GLU A 213 -18.27 -0.41 -6.97
CA GLU A 213 -19.40 0.55 -6.95
C GLU A 213 -20.25 0.36 -8.20
N GLU A 214 -19.60 0.01 -9.29
CA GLU A 214 -20.18 -0.32 -10.58
C GLU A 214 -19.84 -1.77 -10.96
N PRO A 215 -20.78 -2.48 -11.62
CA PRO A 215 -20.47 -3.79 -12.19
C PRO A 215 -19.32 -3.72 -13.18
N ALA A 216 -18.37 -4.64 -13.08
CA ALA A 216 -17.26 -4.76 -14.02
C ALA A 216 -16.94 -6.24 -14.27
N ASP A 217 -16.65 -6.57 -15.53
CA ASP A 217 -16.19 -7.91 -15.92
C ASP A 217 -14.79 -8.17 -15.34
N PRO A 218 -14.47 -9.40 -14.92
CA PRO A 218 -13.12 -9.75 -14.47
C PRO A 218 -12.01 -9.43 -15.47
N ARG A 219 -12.30 -9.45 -16.78
CA ARG A 219 -11.34 -9.06 -17.83
C ARG A 219 -11.09 -7.55 -17.84
N GLU A 220 -12.15 -6.76 -17.64
CA GLU A 220 -12.05 -5.30 -17.51
C GLU A 220 -11.23 -4.93 -16.28
N LEU A 221 -11.53 -5.54 -15.13
CA LEU A 221 -10.75 -5.35 -13.90
C LEU A 221 -9.27 -5.71 -14.09
N LYS A 222 -8.98 -6.75 -14.85
CA LYS A 222 -7.61 -7.15 -15.14
C LYS A 222 -6.91 -6.19 -16.10
N ALA A 223 -7.61 -5.61 -17.05
CA ALA A 223 -7.08 -4.60 -17.97
C ALA A 223 -6.65 -3.31 -17.22
N LEU A 224 -7.29 -2.98 -16.09
CA LEU A 224 -6.88 -1.87 -15.24
C LEU A 224 -5.50 -2.07 -14.58
N LEU A 225 -4.98 -3.29 -14.54
CA LEU A 225 -3.69 -3.60 -13.91
C LEU A 225 -2.50 -3.34 -14.84
N ALA A 226 -2.63 -2.40 -15.75
CA ALA A 226 -1.58 -1.96 -16.66
C ALA A 226 -0.60 -0.96 -16.00
N PRO A 227 0.60 -0.77 -16.57
CA PRO A 227 1.50 0.30 -16.16
C PRO A 227 0.85 1.68 -16.34
N TYR A 228 1.01 2.56 -15.37
CA TYR A 228 0.56 3.95 -15.48
C TYR A 228 1.44 4.72 -16.48
N PRO A 229 0.89 5.66 -17.27
CA PRO A 229 1.67 6.42 -18.25
C PRO A 229 2.84 7.17 -17.62
N SER A 230 4.04 7.06 -18.19
CA SER A 230 5.26 7.71 -17.68
C SER A 230 5.13 9.23 -17.55
N ALA A 231 4.44 9.87 -18.51
CA ALA A 231 4.21 11.32 -18.49
C ALA A 231 3.38 11.80 -17.29
N GLY A 232 2.59 10.91 -16.67
CA GLY A 232 1.81 11.19 -15.47
C GLY A 232 2.59 11.03 -14.16
N LEU A 233 3.85 10.60 -14.23
CA LEU A 233 4.72 10.38 -13.06
C LEU A 233 5.95 11.29 -13.11
N THR A 234 6.50 11.54 -11.93
CA THR A 234 7.80 12.19 -11.74
C THR A 234 8.61 11.43 -10.71
N CYS A 235 9.94 11.46 -10.83
CA CYS A 235 10.83 10.85 -9.84
C CYS A 235 12.05 11.74 -9.56
N TRP A 236 12.60 11.57 -8.35
CA TRP A 236 13.81 12.27 -7.93
C TRP A 236 14.59 11.44 -6.91
N PRO A 237 15.94 11.57 -6.87
CA PRO A 237 16.75 10.87 -5.90
C PRO A 237 16.53 11.45 -4.50
N VAL A 238 16.49 10.57 -3.50
CA VAL A 238 16.31 10.94 -2.09
C VAL A 238 17.42 10.35 -1.21
N SER A 239 17.49 10.82 0.04
CA SER A 239 18.50 10.37 0.99
C SER A 239 18.45 8.86 1.22
N PRO A 240 19.61 8.15 1.24
CA PRO A 240 19.68 6.74 1.62
C PRO A 240 19.09 6.43 3.00
N ARG A 241 18.92 7.44 3.86
CA ARG A 241 18.26 7.29 5.18
C ARG A 241 16.86 6.71 5.10
N VAL A 242 16.15 6.82 3.97
CA VAL A 242 14.84 6.18 3.75
C VAL A 242 14.94 4.65 3.82
N GLY A 243 16.11 4.07 3.58
CA GLY A 243 16.36 2.64 3.72
C GLY A 243 16.08 2.09 5.13
N ASN A 244 16.29 2.88 6.17
CA ASN A 244 16.01 2.46 7.54
C ASN A 244 14.55 2.77 7.91
N VAL A 245 13.75 1.72 8.19
CA VAL A 245 12.32 1.81 8.57
C VAL A 245 12.06 2.62 9.83
N LYS A 246 13.07 2.81 10.68
CA LYS A 246 12.95 3.60 11.93
C LYS A 246 12.95 5.11 11.65
N ASN A 247 13.43 5.52 10.48
CA ASN A 247 13.42 6.92 10.09
C ASN A 247 12.01 7.27 9.55
N ASN A 248 11.39 8.29 10.13
CA ASN A 248 10.11 8.82 9.68
C ASN A 248 10.10 10.35 9.85
N HIS A 249 10.61 11.07 8.85
CA HIS A 249 10.77 12.52 8.90
C HIS A 249 10.58 13.14 7.50
N PRO A 250 10.03 14.38 7.38
CA PRO A 250 9.80 15.03 6.09
C PRO A 250 11.03 15.11 5.18
N SER A 251 12.22 15.28 5.73
CA SER A 251 13.47 15.32 4.95
C SER A 251 13.80 14.06 4.16
N LEU A 252 13.10 12.95 4.39
CA LEU A 252 13.31 11.71 3.63
C LEU A 252 12.82 11.80 2.19
N VAL A 253 11.91 12.74 1.89
CA VAL A 253 11.36 12.93 0.55
C VAL A 253 12.00 14.10 -0.19
N GLU A 254 12.86 14.87 0.47
CA GLU A 254 13.57 15.99 -0.15
C GLU A 254 14.55 15.48 -1.21
N PRO A 255 14.59 16.12 -2.39
CA PRO A 255 15.54 15.76 -3.43
C PRO A 255 16.98 16.01 -2.96
N ILE A 256 17.87 15.10 -3.36
CA ILE A 256 19.31 15.26 -3.13
C ILE A 256 20.04 15.44 -4.46
N VAL A 257 21.19 16.10 -4.41
CA VAL A 257 22.13 16.14 -5.55
C VAL A 257 22.98 14.89 -5.50
N LEU A 258 23.00 14.13 -6.60
CA LEU A 258 23.91 13.00 -6.73
C LEU A 258 25.30 13.51 -7.07
N ALA A 259 26.30 12.97 -6.39
CA ALA A 259 27.68 13.21 -6.80
C ALA A 259 27.90 12.62 -8.21
N ALA A 260 28.57 13.39 -9.06
CA ALA A 260 28.92 12.98 -10.41
C ALA A 260 29.87 11.79 -10.42
#